data_4ce9c0aa0f36bb8fbc73c71c52fdfa10
#
_entry.id   4ce9c0aa0f36bb8fbc73c71c52fdfa10
#
_cell.length_a   1.000
_cell.length_b   1.000
_cell.length_c   1.000
_cell.angle_alpha   90.00
_cell.angle_beta   90.00
_cell.angle_gamma   90.00
#
_symmetry.space_group_name_H-M   'P 1'
#
loop_
_entity.id
_entity.type
_entity.pdbx_description
1 polymer ?
#
loop_
_entity_poly.entity_id
_entity_poly.type
_entity_poly.pdbx_seq_one_letter_code
_entity_poly.pdbx_strand_id
1 'polypeptide(L)'
;VNRTIHVNPPQTSGDHAATLDTQFGVYVHFPYCAKKCPYCDFASFTTQPADIPHEAYRRAVVAELELRLAARAAWPRVTSVFFGGGTPSLWDPRELGAVIAALRARLDFSPDVEITAE
;
A
#
# COMPACT_ATOMS: atom_id res chain seq x y z
N VAL A 1 12.22 4.98 -7.56
CA VAL A 1 11.07 4.39 -6.90
C VAL A 1 10.74 3.07 -7.55
N ASN A 2 10.85 2.06 -6.81
CA ASN A 2 10.75 0.74 -7.40
C ASN A 2 9.50 -0.01 -7.01
N ARG A 3 8.91 0.33 -5.93
CA ARG A 3 7.78 -0.43 -5.44
C ARG A 3 6.66 0.49 -5.04
N THR A 4 5.53 0.23 -5.60
CA THR A 4 4.33 0.96 -5.23
C THR A 4 3.53 0.20 -4.19
N ILE A 5 3.68 -1.10 -4.15
CA ILE A 5 3.02 -1.92 -3.15
C ILE A 5 4.06 -2.80 -2.49
N HIS A 6 4.01 -2.84 -1.19
CA HIS A 6 4.90 -3.67 -0.42
C HIS A 6 4.05 -4.58 0.45
N VAL A 7 4.16 -5.88 0.19
CA VAL A 7 3.35 -6.84 0.91
C VAL A 7 4.25 -7.64 1.81
N ASN A 8 3.99 -7.55 3.09
CA ASN A 8 4.80 -8.26 4.08
C ASN A 8 4.33 -9.69 4.21
N PRO A 9 5.26 -10.63 4.26
CA PRO A 9 4.87 -12.02 4.50
C PRO A 9 4.35 -12.16 5.92
N PRO A 10 3.55 -13.18 6.15
CA PRO A 10 3.07 -13.43 7.51
C PRO A 10 4.23 -13.74 8.44
N GLN A 11 4.10 -13.28 9.64
CA GLN A 11 5.07 -13.59 10.68
C GLN A 11 4.73 -14.95 11.26
N THR A 12 5.66 -15.86 11.14
CA THR A 12 5.47 -17.14 11.78
C THR A 12 6.44 -17.20 12.92
N SER A 13 5.95 -17.34 14.09
CA SER A 13 6.81 -17.41 15.23
C SER A 13 6.86 -18.82 15.72
N GLY A 14 7.59 -19.59 15.02
CA GLY A 14 7.77 -20.94 15.46
C GLY A 14 6.49 -21.70 15.43
N ASP A 15 6.25 -22.30 16.48
CA ASP A 15 5.30 -23.35 16.51
C ASP A 15 3.97 -22.95 17.03
N HIS A 16 3.81 -21.80 17.55
CA HIS A 16 2.53 -21.67 18.10
C HIS A 16 1.58 -21.14 17.09
N ALA A 17 0.48 -21.27 17.39
CA ALA A 17 -0.64 -21.20 16.55
C ALA A 17 -0.69 -19.91 15.85
N ALA A 18 0.29 -19.71 15.15
CA ALA A 18 0.43 -18.59 14.29
C ALA A 18 -0.76 -18.43 13.40
N THR A 19 -1.44 -19.49 13.22
CA THR A 19 -2.65 -19.46 12.46
C THR A 19 -3.63 -18.43 12.95
N LEU A 20 -3.61 -18.14 14.24
CA LEU A 20 -4.60 -17.25 14.81
C LEU A 20 -4.15 -15.80 14.77
N ASP A 21 -2.84 -15.59 14.81
CA ASP A 21 -2.30 -14.26 15.00
C ASP A 21 -1.46 -13.78 13.84
N THR A 22 -1.63 -14.40 12.69
CA THR A 22 -0.89 -13.98 11.53
C THR A 22 -1.24 -12.54 11.20
N GLN A 23 -0.23 -11.71 11.20
CA GLN A 23 -0.35 -10.32 10.82
C GLN A 23 0.07 -10.18 9.38
N PHE A 24 -0.79 -9.62 8.56
CA PHE A 24 -0.45 -9.40 7.17
C PHE A 24 -0.82 -7.98 6.81
N GLY A 25 0.21 -7.18 6.53
CA GLY A 25 0.01 -5.78 6.20
C GLY A 25 0.33 -5.52 4.74
N VAL A 26 -0.38 -4.54 4.20
CA VAL A 26 -0.12 -4.07 2.85
C VAL A 26 0.40 -2.64 2.97
N TYR A 27 1.54 -2.39 2.35
CA TYR A 27 2.11 -1.06 2.29
C TYR A 27 1.99 -0.54 0.86
N VAL A 28 1.39 0.62 0.70
CA VAL A 28 1.27 1.28 -0.59
C VAL A 28 2.14 2.54 -0.55
N HIS A 29 3.07 2.61 -1.46
CA HIS A 29 4.03 3.72 -1.50
C HIS A 29 3.52 4.80 -2.44
N PHE A 30 3.37 6.01 -1.92
CA PHE A 30 3.00 7.17 -2.72
C PHE A 30 4.18 8.14 -2.68
N PRO A 31 4.96 8.24 -3.78
CA PRO A 31 6.26 8.93 -3.73
C PRO A 31 6.19 10.46 -3.87
N TYR A 32 5.02 11.02 -4.11
CA TYR A 32 4.95 12.45 -4.45
C TYR A 32 4.77 13.29 -3.21
N CYS A 33 5.47 14.43 -3.16
CA CYS A 33 5.29 15.39 -2.10
C CYS A 33 5.50 16.80 -2.65
N ALA A 34 4.83 17.78 -2.05
CA ALA A 34 4.93 19.15 -2.49
C ALA A 34 6.31 19.75 -2.12
N LYS A 35 6.87 19.28 -1.01
CA LYS A 35 8.13 19.77 -0.53
C LYS A 35 8.85 18.66 0.21
N LYS A 36 10.10 18.42 -0.16
CA LYS A 36 10.87 17.38 0.47
C LYS A 36 11.68 17.95 1.62
N CYS A 37 11.66 17.31 2.77
CA CYS A 37 12.47 17.72 3.89
C CYS A 37 13.94 17.54 3.57
N PRO A 38 14.81 18.45 4.04
CA PRO A 38 16.24 18.35 3.73
C PRO A 38 16.87 17.05 4.22
N TYR A 39 16.33 16.47 5.29
CA TYR A 39 16.87 15.24 5.85
C TYR A 39 16.05 14.01 5.47
N CYS A 40 15.16 14.12 4.50
CA CYS A 40 14.34 13.00 4.06
C CYS A 40 15.05 12.27 2.93
N ASP A 41 15.36 11.01 3.17
CA ASP A 41 15.98 10.18 2.13
C ASP A 41 15.07 9.02 1.71
N PHE A 42 13.79 9.17 1.92
CA PHE A 42 12.82 8.23 1.37
C PHE A 42 12.74 8.38 -0.15
N ALA A 43 12.32 7.31 -0.81
CA ALA A 43 12.09 7.33 -2.25
C ALA A 43 10.87 8.20 -2.54
N SER A 44 11.11 9.46 -2.83
CA SER A 44 10.03 10.42 -3.07
C SER A 44 10.47 11.46 -4.07
N PHE A 45 9.50 12.12 -4.67
CA PHE A 45 9.73 13.19 -5.65
C PHE A 45 9.03 14.45 -5.19
N THR A 46 9.74 15.58 -5.32
CA THR A 46 9.09 16.87 -5.16
C THR A 46 8.33 17.16 -6.45
N THR A 47 7.05 17.37 -6.35
CA THR A 47 6.16 17.56 -7.50
C THR A 47 5.13 18.62 -7.14
N GLN A 48 4.84 19.52 -8.09
CA GLN A 48 3.75 20.45 -7.88
C GLN A 48 2.46 19.64 -7.74
N PRO A 49 1.61 19.97 -6.77
CA PRO A 49 0.38 19.20 -6.59
C PRO A 49 -0.46 19.05 -7.85
N ALA A 50 -0.49 20.10 -8.70
CA ALA A 50 -1.26 20.03 -9.93
C ALA A 50 -0.68 19.05 -10.95
N ASP A 51 0.58 18.66 -10.78
CA ASP A 51 1.27 17.80 -11.73
C ASP A 51 1.34 16.34 -11.28
N ILE A 52 0.74 16.02 -10.15
CA ILE A 52 0.74 14.65 -9.65
C ILE A 52 -0.16 13.81 -10.59
N PRO A 53 0.38 12.71 -11.15
CA PRO A 53 -0.40 11.88 -12.07
C PRO A 53 -1.31 10.94 -11.28
N HIS A 54 -2.34 11.46 -10.67
CA HIS A 54 -3.18 10.74 -9.72
C HIS A 54 -3.74 9.44 -10.28
N GLU A 55 -4.40 9.52 -11.43
CA GLU A 55 -5.04 8.35 -12.00
C GLU A 55 -4.01 7.37 -12.55
N ALA A 56 -3.00 7.88 -13.23
CA ALA A 56 -1.97 7.01 -13.80
C ALA A 56 -1.24 6.25 -12.71
N TYR A 57 -0.97 6.92 -11.60
CA TYR A 57 -0.29 6.26 -10.50
C TYR A 57 -1.19 5.19 -9.87
N ARG A 58 -2.46 5.49 -9.70
CA ARG A 58 -3.41 4.48 -9.20
C ARG A 58 -3.43 3.27 -10.11
N ARG A 59 -3.46 3.48 -11.42
CA ARG A 59 -3.46 2.35 -12.36
C ARG A 59 -2.20 1.52 -12.24
N ALA A 60 -1.05 2.17 -12.04
CA ALA A 60 0.20 1.46 -11.88
C ALA A 60 0.21 0.62 -10.60
N VAL A 61 -0.32 1.18 -9.51
CA VAL A 61 -0.39 0.47 -8.25
C VAL A 61 -1.29 -0.77 -8.37
N VAL A 62 -2.44 -0.61 -9.02
CA VAL A 62 -3.36 -1.73 -9.20
C VAL A 62 -2.73 -2.79 -10.11
N ALA A 63 -2.01 -2.37 -11.15
CA ALA A 63 -1.34 -3.32 -12.03
C ALA A 63 -0.28 -4.12 -11.27
N GLU A 64 0.48 -3.47 -10.40
CA GLU A 64 1.46 -4.19 -9.59
C GLU A 64 0.77 -5.15 -8.62
N LEU A 65 -0.34 -4.74 -8.05
CA LEU A 65 -1.13 -5.61 -7.18
C LEU A 65 -1.50 -6.89 -7.92
N GLU A 66 -2.01 -6.77 -9.14
CA GLU A 66 -2.39 -7.93 -9.92
C GLU A 66 -1.21 -8.87 -10.14
N LEU A 67 -0.05 -8.30 -10.46
CA LEU A 67 1.13 -9.12 -10.69
C LEU A 67 1.54 -9.87 -9.43
N ARG A 68 1.50 -9.20 -8.29
CA ARG A 68 1.90 -9.83 -7.04
C ARG A 68 0.91 -10.90 -6.61
N LEU A 69 -0.37 -10.65 -6.81
CA LEU A 69 -1.38 -11.64 -6.44
C LEU A 69 -1.29 -12.88 -7.28
N ALA A 70 -0.89 -12.75 -8.54
CA ALA A 70 -0.75 -13.90 -9.42
C ALA A 70 0.41 -14.81 -9.01
N ALA A 71 1.32 -14.33 -8.17
CA ALA A 71 2.48 -15.11 -7.77
C ALA A 71 2.17 -16.19 -6.74
N ARG A 72 1.00 -16.13 -6.10
CA ARG A 72 0.63 -17.11 -5.08
C ARG A 72 -0.86 -17.40 -5.20
N ALA A 73 -1.22 -18.63 -4.84
CA ALA A 73 -2.62 -19.05 -4.93
C ALA A 73 -3.45 -18.47 -3.80
N ALA A 74 -2.86 -18.25 -2.65
CA ALA A 74 -3.60 -17.80 -1.48
C ALA A 74 -2.80 -16.77 -0.71
N TRP A 75 -3.53 -15.85 -0.07
CA TRP A 75 -2.93 -14.77 0.68
C TRP A 75 -3.58 -14.69 2.06
N PRO A 76 -2.81 -14.34 3.08
CA PRO A 76 -3.38 -14.19 4.41
C PRO A 76 -4.42 -13.07 4.44
N ARG A 77 -5.22 -13.07 5.47
CA ARG A 77 -6.18 -11.99 5.70
C ARG A 77 -5.45 -10.70 6.01
N VAL A 78 -5.86 -9.62 5.38
CA VAL A 78 -5.23 -8.32 5.58
C VAL A 78 -5.68 -7.74 6.91
N THR A 79 -4.72 -7.42 7.75
CA THR A 79 -5.00 -6.81 9.05
C THR A 79 -4.68 -5.33 9.08
N SER A 80 -3.87 -4.84 8.14
CA SER A 80 -3.56 -3.42 8.07
C SER A 80 -3.20 -3.02 6.66
N VAL A 81 -3.48 -1.75 6.32
CA VAL A 81 -3.04 -1.14 5.09
C VAL A 81 -2.44 0.21 5.46
N PHE A 82 -1.23 0.46 5.02
CA PHE A 82 -0.54 1.70 5.31
C PHE A 82 -0.11 2.38 4.02
N PHE A 83 -0.51 3.63 3.87
CA PHE A 83 -0.06 4.45 2.76
C PHE A 83 1.01 5.39 3.27
N GLY A 84 2.21 5.29 2.70
CA GLY A 84 3.33 6.10 3.15
C GLY A 84 4.18 6.55 2.00
N GLY A 85 5.34 7.07 2.31
CA GLY A 85 6.32 7.52 1.32
C GLY A 85 6.45 9.03 1.33
N GLY A 86 6.01 9.70 0.28
CA GLY A 86 6.00 11.14 0.21
C GLY A 86 4.91 11.72 1.07
N THR A 87 3.84 12.17 0.46
CA THR A 87 2.70 12.71 1.19
C THR A 87 1.42 12.10 0.61
N PRO A 88 1.05 10.93 1.07
CA PRO A 88 -0.13 10.24 0.53
C PRO A 88 -1.42 11.06 0.60
N SER A 89 -1.52 11.99 1.53
CA SER A 89 -2.71 12.82 1.62
C SER A 89 -2.85 13.78 0.44
N LEU A 90 -1.83 13.91 -0.39
CA LEU A 90 -1.92 14.67 -1.62
C LEU A 90 -2.57 13.89 -2.76
N TRP A 91 -2.69 12.58 -2.62
CA TRP A 91 -3.32 11.76 -3.65
C TRP A 91 -4.80 12.10 -3.71
N ASP A 92 -5.34 12.21 -4.92
CA ASP A 92 -6.78 12.43 -5.09
C ASP A 92 -7.52 11.37 -4.28
N PRO A 93 -8.41 11.75 -3.38
CA PRO A 93 -9.12 10.78 -2.54
C PRO A 93 -9.86 9.72 -3.33
N ARG A 94 -10.33 10.05 -4.52
CA ARG A 94 -11.02 9.07 -5.36
C ARG A 94 -10.07 8.00 -5.85
N GLU A 95 -8.83 8.39 -6.17
CA GLU A 95 -7.85 7.43 -6.63
C GLU A 95 -7.33 6.58 -5.49
N LEU A 96 -7.09 7.19 -4.34
CA LEU A 96 -6.69 6.44 -3.17
C LEU A 96 -7.79 5.46 -2.77
N GLY A 97 -9.04 5.90 -2.80
CA GLY A 97 -10.16 5.02 -2.51
C GLY A 97 -10.28 3.89 -3.50
N ALA A 98 -9.94 4.14 -4.76
CA ALA A 98 -9.96 3.08 -5.77
C ALA A 98 -8.91 2.00 -5.49
N VAL A 99 -7.76 2.39 -4.95
CA VAL A 99 -6.75 1.41 -4.54
C VAL A 99 -7.28 0.55 -3.40
N ILE A 100 -7.91 1.17 -2.42
CA ILE A 100 -8.50 0.43 -1.30
C ILE A 100 -9.55 -0.54 -1.82
N ALA A 101 -10.41 -0.08 -2.74
CA ALA A 101 -11.45 -0.93 -3.31
C ALA A 101 -10.83 -2.12 -4.07
N ALA A 102 -9.75 -1.90 -4.80
CA ALA A 102 -9.09 -2.97 -5.51
C ALA A 102 -8.50 -4.00 -4.54
N LEU A 103 -7.92 -3.53 -3.43
CA LEU A 103 -7.40 -4.43 -2.42
C LEU A 103 -8.51 -5.27 -1.81
N ARG A 104 -9.64 -4.64 -1.48
CA ARG A 104 -10.77 -5.37 -0.88
C ARG A 104 -11.38 -6.36 -1.85
N ALA A 105 -11.36 -6.07 -3.14
CA ALA A 105 -11.92 -6.97 -4.14
C ALA A 105 -11.08 -8.22 -4.33
N ARG A 106 -9.79 -8.16 -4.01
CA ARG A 106 -8.86 -9.25 -4.31
C ARG A 106 -8.34 -9.96 -3.08
N LEU A 107 -8.43 -9.35 -1.92
CA LEU A 107 -7.89 -9.90 -0.68
C LEU A 107 -8.98 -9.91 0.38
N ASP A 108 -8.85 -10.83 1.32
CA ASP A 108 -9.77 -10.92 2.42
C ASP A 108 -9.31 -9.98 3.53
N PHE A 109 -10.17 -9.09 3.96
CA PHE A 109 -9.83 -8.11 4.97
C PHE A 109 -10.39 -8.53 6.32
N SER A 110 -9.60 -8.33 7.37
CA SER A 110 -10.07 -8.52 8.72
C SER A 110 -11.18 -7.51 9.02
N PRO A 111 -12.19 -7.88 9.81
CA PRO A 111 -13.18 -6.89 10.24
C PRO A 111 -12.56 -5.72 10.99
N ASP A 112 -11.41 -5.96 11.62
CA ASP A 112 -10.71 -4.94 12.40
C ASP A 112 -9.55 -4.33 11.63
N VAL A 113 -9.57 -4.39 10.32
CA VAL A 113 -8.47 -3.88 9.51
C VAL A 113 -8.25 -2.41 9.83
N GLU A 114 -6.97 -2.05 9.94
CA GLU A 114 -6.56 -0.69 10.20
C GLU A 114 -6.00 -0.10 8.92
N ILE A 115 -6.54 1.02 8.48
CA ILE A 115 -6.09 1.68 7.26
C ILE A 115 -5.58 3.05 7.63
N THR A 116 -4.32 3.31 7.33
CA THR A 116 -3.65 4.54 7.73
C THR A 116 -2.98 5.18 6.52
N ALA A 117 -3.04 6.49 6.44
CA ALA A 117 -2.34 7.26 5.42
C ALA A 117 -1.56 8.37 6.11
N GLU A 118 -0.32 8.54 5.71
CA GLU A 118 0.56 9.56 6.23
C GLU A 118 0.39 10.91 5.57
#